data_702352f2ff1517fde3d1531c6cb731d2
#
_entry.id   702352f2ff1517fde3d1531c6cb731d2
#
_cell.length_a   1.000
_cell.length_b   1.000
_cell.length_c   1.000
_cell.angle_alpha   90.00
_cell.angle_beta   90.00
_cell.angle_gamma   90.00
#
_symmetry.space_group_name_H-M   'P 1'
#
loop_
_entity.id
_entity.type
_entity.pdbx_description
1 polymer ?
#
loop_
_entity_poly.entity_id
_entity_poly.type
_entity_poly.pdbx_seq_one_letter_code
_entity_poly.pdbx_strand_id
1 'polypeptide(L)'
;WPITLDGSGWTVVADGTTAGLKSLGTVSGNTYTVPANSACVLVQSSTFDNLKVSEKTFGTVTIKHIDDRGNVLKTSTAKYADGTTYRTYPDTTILYDYTLKDTQGVTSGTVTGGKNYNVTYVYSSSGIRSGYVTVNYVDENGESIKDTVSTKYREGDSYSVPFTSIQGYQLDTDKYPANTTGTFNGT
;
A
#
# COMPACT_ATOMS: atom_id res chain seq x y z
N TRP A 1 22.20 20.36 41.01
CA TRP A 1 22.84 19.35 41.86
C TRP A 1 24.06 18.76 41.13
N PRO A 2 25.31 19.06 41.60
CA PRO A 2 26.48 18.48 40.98
C PRO A 2 26.60 17.00 41.32
N ILE A 3 26.90 16.19 40.32
CA ILE A 3 27.23 14.78 40.45
C ILE A 3 28.60 14.50 39.89
N THR A 4 29.36 13.62 40.55
CA THR A 4 30.64 13.16 40.05
C THR A 4 30.42 11.89 39.24
N LEU A 5 30.98 11.89 38.03
CA LEU A 5 30.86 10.77 37.08
C LEU A 5 32.16 9.94 37.14
N ASP A 6 32.05 8.67 36.92
CA ASP A 6 33.19 7.78 36.79
C ASP A 6 33.88 8.00 35.42
N GLY A 7 35.07 8.61 35.47
CA GLY A 7 35.81 8.96 34.26
C GLY A 7 35.22 10.16 33.48
N SER A 8 35.66 10.29 32.23
CA SER A 8 35.29 11.37 31.31
C SER A 8 34.63 10.80 30.06
N GLY A 9 34.14 11.66 29.18
CA GLY A 9 33.54 11.24 27.91
C GLY A 9 32.08 10.81 28.02
N TRP A 10 31.29 11.60 28.75
CA TRP A 10 29.85 11.39 28.88
C TRP A 10 29.06 12.29 27.95
N THR A 11 27.95 11.76 27.41
CA THR A 11 27.00 12.46 26.56
C THR A 11 25.63 12.51 27.25
N VAL A 12 25.02 13.69 27.31
CA VAL A 12 23.64 13.87 27.78
C VAL A 12 22.69 13.47 26.66
N VAL A 13 21.79 12.54 26.95
CA VAL A 13 20.83 12.03 25.99
C VAL A 13 19.38 12.29 26.40
N ALA A 14 19.13 12.66 27.63
CA ALA A 14 17.87 13.16 28.13
C ALA A 14 18.07 14.18 29.21
N ASP A 15 17.20 15.19 29.25
CA ASP A 15 17.13 16.21 30.30
C ASP A 15 15.64 16.45 30.66
N GLY A 16 15.38 17.51 31.42
CA GLY A 16 14.00 17.84 31.87
C GLY A 16 13.03 18.18 30.73
N THR A 17 13.49 18.34 29.51
CA THR A 17 12.68 18.81 28.37
C THR A 17 12.69 17.88 27.18
N THR A 18 13.76 17.12 27.00
CA THR A 18 14.01 16.31 25.80
C THR A 18 14.62 14.97 26.15
N ALA A 19 14.20 13.93 25.46
CA ALA A 19 14.79 12.60 25.54
C ALA A 19 14.90 11.99 24.14
N GLY A 20 15.96 11.24 23.89
CA GLY A 20 16.12 10.56 22.60
C GLY A 20 17.56 10.13 22.31
N LEU A 21 17.77 9.74 21.05
CA LEU A 21 19.07 9.30 20.53
C LEU A 21 19.92 10.44 19.95
N LYS A 22 19.55 11.71 20.19
CA LYS A 22 20.37 12.86 19.83
C LYS A 22 21.16 13.31 21.05
N SER A 23 22.46 13.62 20.84
CA SER A 23 23.26 14.27 21.87
C SER A 23 22.66 15.63 22.19
N LEU A 24 22.35 15.88 23.45
CA LEU A 24 21.97 17.21 23.97
C LEU A 24 23.19 17.99 24.43
N GLY A 25 24.35 17.35 24.52
CA GLY A 25 25.63 17.94 24.89
C GLY A 25 26.59 16.89 25.41
N THR A 26 27.86 17.25 25.45
CA THR A 26 28.93 16.43 26.06
C THR A 26 29.35 17.02 27.40
N VAL A 27 29.66 16.17 28.35
CA VAL A 27 30.14 16.59 29.66
C VAL A 27 31.65 16.83 29.58
N SER A 28 32.08 18.03 29.93
CA SER A 28 33.48 18.35 30.03
C SER A 28 34.03 17.95 31.42
N GLY A 29 34.95 17.00 31.44
CA GLY A 29 35.50 16.44 32.69
C GLY A 29 34.60 15.34 33.29
N ASN A 30 34.62 15.25 34.63
CA ASN A 30 33.95 14.21 35.39
C ASN A 30 32.82 14.72 36.30
N THR A 31 32.35 15.94 36.08
CA THR A 31 31.28 16.54 36.89
C THR A 31 30.20 17.07 36.01
N TYR A 32 28.96 16.75 36.34
CA TYR A 32 27.76 17.25 35.66
C TYR A 32 26.77 17.85 36.67
N THR A 33 26.19 19.00 36.34
CA THR A 33 25.19 19.64 37.19
C THR A 33 23.79 19.33 36.67
N VAL A 34 23.06 18.53 37.41
CA VAL A 34 21.65 18.26 37.11
C VAL A 34 20.84 19.51 37.46
N PRO A 35 20.04 20.09 36.53
CA PRO A 35 19.19 21.25 36.81
C PRO A 35 18.18 20.97 37.92
N ALA A 36 17.73 22.03 38.60
CA ALA A 36 16.69 21.89 39.63
C ALA A 36 15.39 21.33 39.03
N ASN A 37 14.73 20.46 39.78
CA ASN A 37 13.44 19.82 39.39
C ASN A 37 13.50 19.06 38.05
N SER A 38 14.69 18.50 37.71
CA SER A 38 14.84 17.73 36.47
C SER A 38 15.54 16.39 36.72
N ALA A 39 15.44 15.51 35.77
CA ALA A 39 16.19 14.27 35.65
C ALA A 39 16.99 14.28 34.36
N CYS A 40 18.20 13.71 34.40
CA CYS A 40 19.04 13.60 33.21
C CYS A 40 19.48 12.14 33.00
N VAL A 41 19.67 11.75 31.76
CA VAL A 41 20.31 10.49 31.39
C VAL A 41 21.62 10.81 30.67
N LEU A 42 22.69 10.25 31.20
CA LEU A 42 24.02 10.34 30.62
C LEU A 42 24.49 8.97 30.19
N VAL A 43 25.13 8.90 29.04
CA VAL A 43 25.64 7.66 28.44
C VAL A 43 27.13 7.89 28.12
N GLN A 44 27.96 6.89 28.31
CA GLN A 44 29.35 6.95 27.82
C GLN A 44 29.34 7.28 26.32
N SER A 45 30.11 8.25 25.89
CA SER A 45 30.11 8.72 24.48
C SER A 45 30.45 7.61 23.51
N SER A 46 31.34 6.70 23.88
CA SER A 46 31.64 5.50 23.08
C SER A 46 30.43 4.57 22.91
N THR A 47 29.64 4.41 23.97
CA THR A 47 28.38 3.64 23.92
C THR A 47 27.32 4.37 23.09
N PHE A 48 27.21 5.70 23.27
CA PHE A 48 26.30 6.54 22.52
C PHE A 48 26.56 6.50 21.01
N ASP A 49 27.84 6.55 20.61
CA ASP A 49 28.21 6.44 19.19
C ASP A 49 27.89 5.09 18.59
N ASN A 50 27.92 4.02 19.40
CA ASN A 50 27.47 2.69 18.98
C ASN A 50 25.92 2.55 18.94
N LEU A 51 25.19 3.42 19.68
CA LEU A 51 23.73 3.45 19.69
C LEU A 51 23.14 4.35 18.59
N LYS A 52 23.98 5.06 17.83
CA LYS A 52 23.53 5.82 16.67
C LYS A 52 22.89 4.86 15.66
N VAL A 53 21.58 4.72 15.76
CA VAL A 53 20.79 4.12 14.70
C VAL A 53 20.90 5.06 13.51
N SER A 54 21.52 4.62 12.43
CA SER A 54 21.49 5.39 11.19
C SER A 54 20.03 5.56 10.80
N GLU A 55 19.58 6.80 10.64
CA GLU A 55 18.21 7.07 10.18
C GLU A 55 18.01 6.28 8.89
N LYS A 56 17.01 5.39 8.88
CA LYS A 56 16.68 4.68 7.65
C LYS A 56 16.24 5.70 6.62
N THR A 57 17.04 5.88 5.60
CA THR A 57 16.66 6.66 4.44
C THR A 57 15.75 5.83 3.55
N PHE A 58 14.80 6.48 2.88
CA PHE A 58 13.84 5.81 2.01
C PHE A 58 13.94 6.37 0.60
N GLY A 59 13.83 5.51 -0.38
CA GLY A 59 13.54 5.89 -1.75
C GLY A 59 12.07 5.66 -2.07
N THR A 60 11.61 6.26 -3.16
CA THR A 60 10.20 6.21 -3.58
C THR A 60 10.10 5.51 -4.94
N VAL A 61 9.21 4.52 -5.05
CA VAL A 61 8.87 3.86 -6.31
C VAL A 61 7.47 4.30 -6.71
N THR A 62 7.35 4.92 -7.88
CA THR A 62 6.08 5.35 -8.47
C THR A 62 5.79 4.52 -9.70
N ILE A 63 4.63 3.90 -9.74
CA ILE A 63 4.14 3.09 -10.85
C ILE A 63 2.97 3.82 -11.49
N LYS A 64 3.05 4.07 -12.78
CA LYS A 64 1.95 4.61 -13.59
C LYS A 64 1.48 3.56 -14.58
N HIS A 65 0.19 3.44 -14.72
CA HIS A 65 -0.48 2.68 -15.76
C HIS A 65 -1.21 3.69 -16.64
N ILE A 66 -0.87 3.74 -17.92
CA ILE A 66 -1.44 4.68 -18.90
C ILE A 66 -1.95 3.92 -20.12
N ASP A 67 -2.94 4.49 -20.81
CA ASP A 67 -3.29 4.00 -22.13
C ASP A 67 -2.30 4.50 -23.21
N ASP A 68 -2.41 4.02 -24.44
CA ASP A 68 -1.55 4.40 -25.56
C ASP A 68 -1.84 5.81 -26.11
N ARG A 69 -2.82 6.51 -25.54
CA ARG A 69 -3.12 7.93 -25.75
C ARG A 69 -2.52 8.81 -24.65
N GLY A 70 -1.93 8.21 -23.59
CA GLY A 70 -1.34 8.92 -22.46
C GLY A 70 -2.30 9.18 -21.30
N ASN A 71 -3.54 8.70 -21.35
CA ASN A 71 -4.46 8.86 -20.22
C ASN A 71 -4.05 7.96 -19.06
N VAL A 72 -4.04 8.50 -17.85
CA VAL A 72 -3.69 7.75 -16.65
C VAL A 72 -4.86 6.86 -16.22
N LEU A 73 -4.61 5.55 -16.22
CA LEU A 73 -5.56 4.54 -15.75
C LEU A 73 -5.42 4.31 -14.25
N LYS A 74 -4.16 4.29 -13.75
CA LYS A 74 -3.85 4.10 -12.33
C LYS A 74 -2.47 4.64 -11.99
N THR A 75 -2.30 5.12 -10.77
CA THR A 75 -0.99 5.47 -10.21
C THR A 75 -0.88 4.90 -8.80
N SER A 76 0.26 4.35 -8.47
CA SER A 76 0.60 3.91 -7.12
C SER A 76 2.01 4.34 -6.76
N THR A 77 2.22 4.63 -5.47
CA THR A 77 3.53 5.06 -4.94
C THR A 77 3.79 4.35 -3.63
N ALA A 78 5.00 3.84 -3.48
CA ALA A 78 5.45 3.16 -2.26
C ALA A 78 6.85 3.63 -1.86
N LYS A 79 7.10 3.70 -0.55
CA LYS A 79 8.41 3.99 0.03
C LYS A 79 9.09 2.69 0.44
N TYR A 80 10.36 2.57 0.09
CA TYR A 80 11.22 1.44 0.42
C TYR A 80 12.45 1.91 1.15
N ALA A 81 12.88 1.20 2.18
CA ALA A 81 14.11 1.51 2.89
C ALA A 81 15.33 1.34 1.97
N ASP A 82 16.37 2.14 2.21
CA ASP A 82 17.67 2.01 1.56
C ASP A 82 18.19 0.57 1.61
N GLY A 83 18.72 0.07 0.50
CA GLY A 83 19.22 -1.30 0.37
C GLY A 83 18.13 -2.37 0.13
N THR A 84 16.83 -2.07 0.23
CA THR A 84 15.77 -3.04 -0.09
C THR A 84 15.54 -3.16 -1.59
N THR A 85 15.04 -4.30 -2.04
CA THR A 85 14.68 -4.51 -3.44
C THR A 85 13.20 -4.20 -3.68
N TYR A 86 12.91 -3.63 -4.85
CA TYR A 86 11.54 -3.51 -5.36
C TYR A 86 11.35 -4.34 -6.62
N ARG A 87 10.12 -4.72 -6.86
CA ARG A 87 9.68 -5.34 -8.12
C ARG A 87 8.26 -4.85 -8.42
N THR A 88 8.03 -4.49 -9.68
CA THR A 88 6.73 -4.00 -10.17
C THR A 88 6.19 -4.93 -11.25
N TYR A 89 4.88 -4.90 -11.44
CA TYR A 89 4.18 -5.74 -12.42
C TYR A 89 3.07 -4.95 -13.09
N PRO A 90 2.66 -5.34 -14.31
CA PRO A 90 1.42 -4.86 -14.90
C PRO A 90 0.23 -5.15 -13.97
N ASP A 91 -0.74 -4.25 -13.95
CA ASP A 91 -1.95 -4.44 -13.15
C ASP A 91 -2.90 -5.44 -13.82
N THR A 92 -3.22 -6.54 -13.14
CA THR A 92 -4.08 -7.61 -13.68
C THR A 92 -5.52 -7.15 -13.91
N THR A 93 -5.99 -6.16 -13.14
CA THR A 93 -7.35 -5.60 -13.32
C THR A 93 -7.44 -4.76 -14.58
N ILE A 94 -6.36 -4.07 -14.96
CA ILE A 94 -6.27 -3.33 -16.21
C ILE A 94 -6.14 -4.29 -17.39
N LEU A 95 -5.36 -5.37 -17.25
CA LEU A 95 -5.20 -6.39 -18.27
C LEU A 95 -6.51 -7.12 -18.63
N TYR A 96 -7.55 -6.94 -17.84
CA TYR A 96 -8.88 -7.45 -18.18
C TYR A 96 -9.46 -6.77 -19.43
N ASP A 97 -9.29 -5.46 -19.58
CA ASP A 97 -9.86 -4.66 -20.69
C ASP A 97 -8.80 -4.18 -21.69
N TYR A 98 -7.52 -4.33 -21.34
CA TYR A 98 -6.39 -3.80 -22.09
C TYR A 98 -5.32 -4.86 -22.32
N THR A 99 -4.50 -4.65 -23.32
CA THR A 99 -3.30 -5.45 -23.57
C THR A 99 -2.07 -4.61 -23.22
N LEU A 100 -1.10 -5.17 -22.51
CA LEU A 100 0.18 -4.49 -22.28
C LEU A 100 0.91 -4.29 -23.60
N LYS A 101 1.24 -3.03 -23.91
CA LYS A 101 1.91 -2.61 -25.15
C LYS A 101 3.38 -2.33 -24.92
N ASP A 102 3.72 -1.69 -23.80
CA ASP A 102 5.08 -1.25 -23.51
C ASP A 102 5.32 -1.15 -22.01
N THR A 103 6.59 -1.19 -21.61
CA THR A 103 7.01 -0.99 -20.23
C THR A 103 8.22 -0.07 -20.23
N GLN A 104 8.11 1.07 -19.57
CA GLN A 104 9.13 2.11 -19.47
C GLN A 104 9.67 2.17 -18.04
N GLY A 105 10.99 2.34 -17.91
CA GLY A 105 11.68 2.32 -16.63
C GLY A 105 12.14 0.93 -16.23
N VAL A 106 12.82 0.87 -15.07
CA VAL A 106 13.37 -0.38 -14.53
C VAL A 106 12.37 -0.98 -13.57
N THR A 107 11.86 -2.17 -13.88
CA THR A 107 10.77 -2.82 -13.13
C THR A 107 11.21 -3.48 -11.83
N SER A 108 12.50 -3.62 -11.60
CA SER A 108 13.03 -4.18 -10.34
C SER A 108 14.45 -3.65 -10.09
N GLY A 109 14.83 -3.53 -8.84
CA GLY A 109 16.17 -3.08 -8.47
C GLY A 109 16.31 -2.87 -6.97
N THR A 110 17.50 -2.42 -6.55
CA THR A 110 17.78 -2.07 -5.17
C THR A 110 17.54 -0.56 -4.98
N VAL A 111 16.80 -0.21 -3.95
CA VAL A 111 16.47 1.17 -3.61
C VAL A 111 17.66 1.84 -2.94
N THR A 112 17.98 3.05 -3.37
CA THR A 112 18.89 3.97 -2.68
C THR A 112 18.06 5.06 -2.01
N GLY A 113 18.33 5.35 -0.76
CA GLY A 113 17.67 6.39 0.00
C GLY A 113 17.73 7.76 -0.71
N GLY A 114 16.65 8.50 -0.66
CA GLY A 114 16.50 9.81 -1.30
C GLY A 114 16.24 9.75 -2.81
N LYS A 115 16.27 8.58 -3.47
CA LYS A 115 16.01 8.44 -4.91
C LYS A 115 14.56 8.12 -5.22
N ASN A 116 14.12 8.59 -6.38
CA ASN A 116 12.82 8.29 -6.98
C ASN A 116 13.00 7.36 -8.19
N TYR A 117 12.20 6.32 -8.23
CA TYR A 117 12.14 5.32 -9.29
C TYR A 117 10.76 5.39 -9.94
N ASN A 118 10.72 5.53 -11.26
CA ASN A 118 9.48 5.63 -12.01
C ASN A 118 9.38 4.47 -12.98
N VAL A 119 8.23 3.78 -12.96
CA VAL A 119 7.89 2.72 -13.89
C VAL A 119 6.56 3.06 -14.53
N THR A 120 6.48 2.97 -15.85
CA THR A 120 5.24 3.21 -16.57
C THR A 120 4.90 2.00 -17.43
N TYR A 121 3.72 1.43 -17.19
CA TYR A 121 3.12 0.41 -18.02
C TYR A 121 2.15 1.07 -18.99
N VAL A 122 2.38 0.87 -20.29
CA VAL A 122 1.55 1.43 -21.36
C VAL A 122 0.67 0.32 -21.91
N TYR A 123 -0.62 0.60 -22.01
CA TYR A 123 -1.62 -0.36 -22.45
C TYR A 123 -2.35 0.13 -23.70
N SER A 124 -2.74 -0.79 -24.56
CA SER A 124 -3.69 -0.53 -25.64
C SER A 124 -5.02 -1.22 -25.32
N SER A 125 -6.13 -0.59 -25.69
CA SER A 125 -7.44 -1.24 -25.57
C SER A 125 -7.42 -2.56 -26.33
N SER A 126 -7.89 -3.63 -25.71
CA SER A 126 -8.00 -4.95 -26.34
C SER A 126 -9.05 -4.98 -27.48
N GLY A 127 -9.90 -3.96 -27.58
CA GLY A 127 -11.05 -3.94 -28.46
C GLY A 127 -12.18 -4.88 -28.00
N ILE A 128 -11.97 -5.67 -26.97
CA ILE A 128 -12.95 -6.56 -26.37
C ILE A 128 -13.83 -5.74 -25.42
N ARG A 129 -15.13 -5.78 -25.60
CA ARG A 129 -16.06 -5.12 -24.69
C ARG A 129 -16.17 -5.93 -23.39
N SER A 130 -16.37 -5.24 -22.30
CA SER A 130 -16.69 -5.87 -21.01
C SER A 130 -17.88 -5.18 -20.37
N GLY A 131 -18.57 -5.88 -19.51
CA GLY A 131 -19.70 -5.37 -18.75
C GLY A 131 -20.02 -6.28 -17.58
N TYR A 132 -21.20 -6.11 -17.00
CA TYR A 132 -21.56 -6.81 -15.77
C TYR A 132 -22.79 -7.67 -15.98
N VAL A 133 -22.76 -8.90 -15.45
CA VAL A 133 -23.94 -9.67 -15.15
C VAL A 133 -24.33 -9.36 -13.72
N THR A 134 -25.51 -8.80 -13.55
CA THR A 134 -26.01 -8.34 -12.24
C THR A 134 -27.16 -9.22 -11.80
N VAL A 135 -27.08 -9.71 -10.57
CA VAL A 135 -28.11 -10.56 -9.95
C VAL A 135 -28.77 -9.78 -8.84
N ASN A 136 -30.08 -9.55 -8.99
CA ASN A 136 -30.93 -8.97 -7.96
C ASN A 136 -31.76 -10.08 -7.33
N TYR A 137 -31.85 -10.06 -6.01
CA TYR A 137 -32.69 -10.99 -5.25
C TYR A 137 -33.86 -10.20 -4.71
N VAL A 138 -35.05 -10.51 -5.18
CA VAL A 138 -36.29 -9.78 -4.84
C VAL A 138 -37.36 -10.72 -4.36
N ASP A 139 -38.29 -10.25 -3.52
CA ASP A 139 -39.51 -10.95 -3.16
C ASP A 139 -40.59 -10.82 -4.24
N GLU A 140 -41.79 -11.34 -3.96
CA GLU A 140 -42.93 -11.29 -4.83
C GLU A 140 -43.46 -9.87 -5.11
N ASN A 141 -43.12 -8.91 -4.26
CA ASN A 141 -43.49 -7.49 -4.40
C ASN A 141 -42.40 -6.69 -5.12
N GLY A 142 -41.24 -7.32 -5.44
CA GLY A 142 -40.10 -6.67 -6.05
C GLY A 142 -39.14 -6.00 -5.05
N GLU A 143 -39.33 -6.20 -3.73
CA GLU A 143 -38.46 -5.65 -2.69
C GLU A 143 -37.19 -6.49 -2.57
N SER A 144 -36.05 -5.81 -2.39
CA SER A 144 -34.76 -6.48 -2.27
C SER A 144 -34.67 -7.28 -0.97
N ILE A 145 -34.34 -8.57 -1.06
CA ILE A 145 -34.17 -9.49 0.07
C ILE A 145 -32.74 -9.92 0.31
N LYS A 146 -31.82 -9.48 -0.55
CA LYS A 146 -30.38 -9.72 -0.44
C LYS A 146 -29.64 -8.71 -1.29
N ASP A 147 -28.38 -8.42 -0.92
CA ASP A 147 -27.50 -7.55 -1.69
C ASP A 147 -27.32 -8.03 -3.12
N THR A 148 -27.36 -7.07 -4.04
CA THR A 148 -27.10 -7.29 -5.46
C THR A 148 -25.68 -7.79 -5.68
N VAL A 149 -25.52 -8.80 -6.52
CA VAL A 149 -24.20 -9.32 -6.92
C VAL A 149 -23.95 -8.93 -8.37
N SER A 150 -22.82 -8.24 -8.61
CA SER A 150 -22.38 -7.87 -9.96
C SER A 150 -21.02 -8.49 -10.25
N THR A 151 -20.94 -9.26 -11.33
CA THR A 151 -19.71 -9.92 -11.79
C THR A 151 -19.34 -9.41 -13.17
N LYS A 152 -18.10 -8.98 -13.36
CA LYS A 152 -17.60 -8.46 -14.64
C LYS A 152 -17.23 -9.61 -15.57
N TYR A 153 -17.69 -9.53 -16.84
CA TYR A 153 -17.39 -10.47 -17.91
C TYR A 153 -16.90 -9.75 -19.15
N ARG A 154 -16.10 -10.42 -19.96
CA ARG A 154 -15.71 -9.98 -21.30
C ARG A 154 -16.68 -10.52 -22.34
N GLU A 155 -16.78 -9.83 -23.47
CA GLU A 155 -17.46 -10.35 -24.66
C GLU A 155 -16.88 -11.73 -25.04
N GLY A 156 -17.75 -12.72 -25.15
CA GLY A 156 -17.41 -14.12 -25.39
C GLY A 156 -17.26 -14.99 -24.13
N ASP A 157 -17.18 -14.41 -22.93
CA ASP A 157 -17.15 -15.20 -21.70
C ASP A 157 -18.48 -15.91 -21.45
N SER A 158 -18.42 -17.16 -21.05
CA SER A 158 -19.60 -17.88 -20.55
C SER A 158 -19.88 -17.50 -19.11
N TYR A 159 -21.15 -17.28 -18.77
CA TYR A 159 -21.56 -17.05 -17.39
C TYR A 159 -22.61 -18.05 -16.95
N SER A 160 -22.63 -18.33 -15.65
CA SER A 160 -23.66 -19.12 -14.98
C SER A 160 -23.94 -18.50 -13.61
N VAL A 161 -25.20 -18.20 -13.37
CA VAL A 161 -25.68 -17.68 -12.08
C VAL A 161 -26.26 -18.86 -11.28
N PRO A 162 -25.56 -19.34 -10.23
CA PRO A 162 -26.09 -20.42 -9.42
C PRO A 162 -27.27 -19.94 -8.57
N PHE A 163 -28.20 -20.83 -8.31
CA PHE A 163 -29.24 -20.59 -7.32
C PHE A 163 -28.62 -20.36 -5.93
N THR A 164 -29.10 -19.35 -5.22
CA THR A 164 -28.72 -19.05 -3.85
C THR A 164 -29.93 -19.24 -2.93
N SER A 165 -29.80 -20.14 -1.94
CA SER A 165 -30.82 -20.27 -0.88
C SER A 165 -30.79 -19.06 0.02
N ILE A 166 -31.95 -18.47 0.30
CA ILE A 166 -32.11 -17.32 1.21
C ILE A 166 -33.03 -17.75 2.33
N GLN A 167 -32.59 -17.61 3.57
CA GLN A 167 -33.36 -18.03 4.74
C GLN A 167 -34.71 -17.29 4.80
N GLY A 168 -35.82 -18.05 4.97
CA GLY A 168 -37.16 -17.50 5.04
C GLY A 168 -37.84 -17.32 3.70
N TYR A 169 -37.15 -17.63 2.57
CA TYR A 169 -37.70 -17.53 1.24
C TYR A 169 -37.58 -18.85 0.45
N GLN A 170 -38.50 -19.10 -0.42
CA GLN A 170 -38.51 -20.21 -1.37
C GLN A 170 -38.40 -19.65 -2.78
N LEU A 171 -37.59 -20.27 -3.64
CA LEU A 171 -37.48 -19.87 -5.04
C LEU A 171 -38.81 -20.06 -5.76
N ASP A 172 -39.30 -19.01 -6.41
CA ASP A 172 -40.42 -19.10 -7.38
C ASP A 172 -39.86 -19.57 -8.72
N THR A 173 -40.08 -20.87 -9.00
CA THR A 173 -39.57 -21.51 -10.22
C THR A 173 -40.25 -21.00 -11.47
N ASP A 174 -41.49 -20.50 -11.37
CA ASP A 174 -42.26 -19.99 -12.51
C ASP A 174 -41.76 -18.61 -12.96
N LYS A 175 -41.09 -17.88 -12.07
CA LYS A 175 -40.46 -16.59 -12.34
C LYS A 175 -38.93 -16.64 -12.47
N TYR A 176 -38.37 -17.84 -12.55
CA TYR A 176 -36.94 -18.00 -12.70
C TYR A 176 -36.46 -17.43 -14.04
N PRO A 177 -35.46 -16.52 -14.04
CA PRO A 177 -34.99 -15.87 -15.26
C PRO A 177 -34.39 -16.88 -16.25
N ALA A 178 -34.77 -16.81 -17.51
CA ALA A 178 -34.23 -17.68 -18.56
C ALA A 178 -32.74 -17.38 -18.88
N ASN A 179 -32.25 -16.19 -18.49
CA ASN A 179 -30.89 -15.73 -18.75
C ASN A 179 -29.92 -15.98 -17.58
N THR A 180 -30.14 -17.05 -16.81
CA THR A 180 -29.21 -17.43 -15.72
C THR A 180 -27.91 -18.04 -16.21
N THR A 181 -27.85 -18.46 -17.45
CA THR A 181 -26.66 -18.94 -18.14
C THR A 181 -26.60 -18.36 -19.54
N GLY A 182 -25.41 -18.17 -20.05
CA GLY A 182 -25.24 -17.66 -21.41
C GLY A 182 -23.82 -17.25 -21.73
N THR A 183 -23.65 -16.56 -22.84
CA THR A 183 -22.41 -15.92 -23.26
C THR A 183 -22.62 -14.41 -23.19
N PHE A 184 -21.69 -13.68 -22.58
CA PHE A 184 -21.75 -12.23 -22.50
C PHE A 184 -21.42 -11.62 -23.88
N ASN A 185 -22.33 -10.79 -24.41
CA ASN A 185 -22.23 -10.25 -25.78
C ASN A 185 -21.72 -8.82 -25.86
N GLY A 186 -21.16 -8.29 -24.75
CA GLY A 186 -20.55 -6.96 -24.73
C GLY A 186 -21.56 -5.78 -24.75
N THR A 187 -22.82 -6.02 -24.42
CA THR A 187 -23.88 -4.98 -24.34
C THR A 187 -24.31 -4.74 -22.91
#